data_3229e63b5cd3fbc623ac2c7f3e2a4b22
#
_entry.id   3229e63b5cd3fbc623ac2c7f3e2a4b22
#
_cell.length_a   1.000
_cell.length_b   1.000
_cell.length_c   1.000
_cell.angle_alpha   90.00
_cell.angle_beta   90.00
_cell.angle_gamma   90.00
#
_symmetry.space_group_name_H-M   'P 1'
#
loop_
_entity.id
_entity.type
_entity.pdbx_description
1 polymer ?
#
loop_
_entity_poly.entity_id
_entity_poly.type
_entity_poly.pdbx_seq_one_letter_code
_entity_poly.pdbx_strand_id
1 'polypeptide(L)'
;MEIKDFISVYDDVMALSTTGNFLKFCNKISFAEQKVLTPLNENRLDKLDKKTRSTKGYGLRTDGESLTEAHWCNVYSYLIEQIFRNYDRNLPFKSGIQRIDEINVLKYEKDDFYVAHTDSFLTIPRTLSIVIFLNDDYEGGELVFHCPRTRQPYMSIPPKSNRLVIFPSNFLYPHSVNKV
;
A
#
# COMPACT_ATOMS: atom_id res chain seq x y z
N MET A 1 0.92 23.67 -9.84
CA MET A 1 1.04 22.49 -8.96
C MET A 1 -0.24 21.69 -9.11
N GLU A 2 -0.12 20.47 -9.54
CA GLU A 2 -1.26 19.56 -9.76
C GLU A 2 -1.28 18.49 -8.66
N ILE A 3 -2.44 17.86 -8.43
CA ILE A 3 -2.58 16.78 -7.42
C ILE A 3 -1.56 15.67 -7.67
N LYS A 4 -1.30 15.32 -8.94
CA LYS A 4 -0.32 14.28 -9.30
C LYS A 4 1.12 14.58 -8.87
N ASP A 5 1.47 15.84 -8.63
CA ASP A 5 2.83 16.23 -8.22
C ASP A 5 3.20 15.70 -6.82
N PHE A 6 2.23 15.25 -6.04
CA PHE A 6 2.43 14.62 -4.73
C PHE A 6 2.46 13.08 -4.79
N ILE A 7 2.34 12.50 -5.98
CA ILE A 7 2.50 11.06 -6.18
C ILE A 7 3.92 10.84 -6.69
N SER A 8 4.76 10.16 -5.92
CA SER A 8 6.13 9.86 -6.33
C SER A 8 6.32 8.37 -6.55
N VAL A 9 7.04 8.03 -7.63
CA VAL A 9 7.34 6.65 -8.02
C VAL A 9 8.86 6.48 -7.98
N TYR A 10 9.31 5.44 -7.31
CA TYR A 10 10.71 5.06 -7.20
C TYR A 10 10.87 3.63 -7.69
N ASP A 11 11.74 3.41 -8.65
CA ASP A 11 12.06 2.07 -9.15
C ASP A 11 13.33 1.54 -8.47
N ASP A 12 13.46 0.21 -8.45
CA ASP A 12 14.64 -0.50 -7.97
C ASP A 12 15.04 -0.12 -6.54
N VAL A 13 14.04 0.07 -5.66
CA VAL A 13 14.25 0.55 -4.28
C VAL A 13 14.95 -0.45 -3.37
N MET A 14 15.08 -1.71 -3.79
CA MET A 14 15.69 -2.81 -3.05
C MET A 14 16.47 -3.74 -3.99
N ALA A 15 17.49 -4.41 -3.50
CA ALA A 15 18.17 -5.44 -4.26
C ALA A 15 17.24 -6.62 -4.59
N LEU A 16 17.26 -7.12 -5.82
CA LEU A 16 16.42 -8.24 -6.28
C LEU A 16 16.57 -9.49 -5.41
N SER A 17 17.79 -9.76 -4.91
CA SER A 17 18.04 -10.88 -3.98
C SER A 17 17.29 -10.72 -2.65
N THR A 18 17.18 -9.51 -2.14
CA THR A 18 16.44 -9.21 -0.90
C THR A 18 14.94 -9.42 -1.12
N THR A 19 14.38 -8.89 -2.21
CA THR A 19 12.97 -9.11 -2.57
C THR A 19 12.68 -10.59 -2.80
N GLY A 20 13.55 -11.32 -3.49
CA GLY A 20 13.41 -12.77 -3.69
C GLY A 20 13.41 -13.57 -2.38
N ASN A 21 14.22 -13.17 -1.39
CA ASN A 21 14.21 -13.78 -0.07
C ASN A 21 12.95 -13.45 0.72
N PHE A 22 12.45 -12.21 0.59
CA PHE A 22 11.16 -11.83 1.19
C PHE A 22 9.99 -12.62 0.58
N LEU A 23 9.95 -12.80 -0.73
CA LEU A 23 8.93 -13.62 -1.39
C LEU A 23 8.96 -15.08 -0.90
N LYS A 24 10.16 -15.64 -0.66
CA LYS A 24 10.28 -16.97 -0.02
C LYS A 24 9.70 -17.01 1.39
N PHE A 25 9.82 -15.94 2.16
CA PHE A 25 9.15 -15.80 3.45
C PHE A 25 7.64 -15.71 3.27
N CYS A 26 7.15 -14.89 2.35
CA CYS A 26 5.71 -14.75 2.04
C CYS A 26 5.06 -16.10 1.68
N ASN A 27 5.78 -17.01 1.04
CA ASN A 27 5.27 -18.35 0.73
C ASN A 27 5.10 -19.26 1.96
N LYS A 28 5.59 -18.87 3.12
CA LYS A 28 5.52 -19.65 4.37
C LYS A 28 4.50 -19.11 5.38
N ILE A 29 3.95 -17.92 5.13
CA ILE A 29 2.95 -17.29 6.01
C ILE A 29 1.53 -17.56 5.53
N SER A 30 0.57 -17.47 6.44
CA SER A 30 -0.84 -17.65 6.14
C SER A 30 -1.51 -16.30 5.94
N PHE A 31 -1.99 -16.04 4.74
CA PHE A 31 -2.73 -14.84 4.40
C PHE A 31 -4.21 -14.98 4.78
N ALA A 32 -4.77 -13.92 5.37
CA ALA A 32 -6.18 -13.84 5.72
C ALA A 32 -6.94 -12.91 4.76
N GLU A 33 -8.22 -13.21 4.52
CA GLU A 33 -9.13 -12.34 3.75
C GLU A 33 -9.17 -10.95 4.36
N GLN A 34 -9.01 -9.94 3.52
CA GLN A 34 -9.03 -8.55 3.96
C GLN A 34 -10.45 -8.01 4.05
N LYS A 35 -10.78 -7.45 5.20
CA LYS A 35 -12.05 -6.77 5.42
C LYS A 35 -12.00 -5.35 4.90
N VAL A 36 -13.17 -4.80 4.57
CA VAL A 36 -13.35 -3.37 4.24
C VAL A 36 -13.99 -2.65 5.42
N LEU A 37 -13.53 -1.44 5.68
CA LEU A 37 -14.17 -0.55 6.65
C LEU A 37 -15.38 0.10 5.98
N THR A 38 -16.57 -0.14 6.52
CA THR A 38 -17.78 0.55 6.08
C THR A 38 -18.03 1.79 6.93
N PRO A 39 -18.10 2.99 6.37
CA PRO A 39 -18.44 4.21 7.09
C PRO A 39 -19.95 4.30 7.28
N LEU A 40 -20.56 3.45 8.08
CA LEU A 40 -21.98 3.56 8.42
C LEU A 40 -22.14 3.54 9.94
N ASN A 41 -22.56 4.71 10.44
CA ASN A 41 -23.12 4.91 11.79
C ASN A 41 -22.32 4.29 12.93
N GLU A 42 -21.55 5.11 13.65
CA GLU A 42 -20.98 4.93 14.98
C GLU A 42 -20.50 3.53 15.43
N ASN A 43 -21.02 2.44 14.84
CA ASN A 43 -20.59 1.06 15.02
C ASN A 43 -19.82 0.57 13.79
N ARG A 44 -18.49 0.61 13.88
CA ARG A 44 -17.58 0.02 12.89
C ARG A 44 -17.81 -1.49 12.80
N LEU A 45 -18.37 -1.92 11.70
CA LEU A 45 -18.36 -3.32 11.32
C LEU A 45 -17.36 -3.50 10.18
N ASP A 46 -16.23 -4.11 10.51
CA ASP A 46 -15.32 -4.65 9.51
C ASP A 46 -16.04 -5.79 8.78
N LYS A 47 -16.39 -5.56 7.54
CA LYS A 47 -17.15 -6.53 6.73
C LYS A 47 -16.29 -7.09 5.62
N LEU A 48 -16.36 -8.40 5.41
CA LEU A 48 -15.91 -9.01 4.17
C LEU A 48 -16.88 -8.60 3.05
N ASP A 49 -16.40 -7.82 2.09
CA ASP A 49 -17.15 -7.46 0.89
C ASP A 49 -16.29 -7.70 -0.35
N LYS A 50 -16.44 -8.89 -0.91
CA LYS A 50 -15.71 -9.32 -2.12
C LYS A 50 -16.08 -8.54 -3.39
N LYS A 51 -17.14 -7.70 -3.35
CA LYS A 51 -17.46 -6.78 -4.44
C LYS A 51 -16.64 -5.50 -4.38
N THR A 52 -16.13 -5.18 -3.19
CA THR A 52 -15.28 -4.01 -2.95
C THR A 52 -13.80 -4.38 -2.94
N ARG A 53 -13.45 -5.53 -2.34
CA ARG A 53 -12.07 -5.99 -2.20
C ARG A 53 -12.01 -7.50 -2.13
N SER A 54 -11.17 -8.12 -2.95
CA SER A 54 -10.97 -9.59 -2.97
C SER A 54 -9.54 -10.02 -2.63
N THR A 55 -8.78 -9.19 -1.90
CA THR A 55 -7.39 -9.46 -1.55
C THR A 55 -7.25 -10.20 -0.23
N LYS A 56 -6.13 -10.92 -0.10
CA LYS A 56 -5.67 -11.48 1.18
C LYS A 56 -4.50 -10.65 1.72
N GLY A 57 -4.33 -10.59 3.03
CA GLY A 57 -3.27 -9.81 3.65
C GLY A 57 -2.66 -10.46 4.88
N TYR A 58 -1.45 -10.01 5.19
CA TYR A 58 -0.70 -10.38 6.38
C TYR A 58 0.00 -9.13 6.93
N GLY A 59 -0.28 -8.77 8.19
CA GLY A 59 0.42 -7.67 8.87
C GLY A 59 1.76 -8.12 9.41
N LEU A 60 2.85 -7.46 9.00
CA LEU A 60 4.17 -7.68 9.57
C LEU A 60 4.26 -7.05 10.96
N ARG A 61 4.83 -7.78 11.92
CA ARG A 61 4.91 -7.38 13.33
C ARG A 61 6.32 -7.49 13.87
N THR A 62 6.70 -6.57 14.75
CA THR A 62 7.97 -6.63 15.49
C THR A 62 7.83 -7.28 16.85
N ASP A 63 6.61 -7.34 17.38
CA ASP A 63 6.26 -7.87 18.69
C ASP A 63 5.84 -9.35 18.68
N GLY A 64 5.94 -9.99 17.51
CA GLY A 64 5.65 -11.41 17.31
C GLY A 64 6.81 -12.32 17.79
N GLU A 65 6.52 -13.63 17.93
CA GLU A 65 7.51 -14.63 18.34
C GLU A 65 8.54 -14.95 17.23
N SER A 66 8.28 -14.53 15.98
CA SER A 66 9.10 -14.83 14.81
C SER A 66 10.19 -13.81 14.59
N LEU A 67 11.46 -14.20 14.88
CA LEU A 67 12.62 -13.37 14.55
C LEU A 67 12.73 -13.07 13.06
N THR A 68 12.29 -13.98 12.19
CA THR A 68 12.29 -13.77 10.73
C THR A 68 11.28 -12.70 10.35
N GLU A 69 10.09 -12.68 10.95
CA GLU A 69 9.09 -11.65 10.73
C GLU A 69 9.58 -10.28 11.22
N ALA A 70 10.10 -10.22 12.43
CA ALA A 70 10.69 -9.00 12.98
C ALA A 70 11.84 -8.46 12.11
N HIS A 71 12.69 -9.35 11.57
CA HIS A 71 13.72 -8.97 10.60
C HIS A 71 13.12 -8.29 9.37
N TRP A 72 12.09 -8.87 8.74
CA TRP A 72 11.47 -8.29 7.55
C TRP A 72 10.72 -6.99 7.86
N CYS A 73 10.04 -6.91 8.99
CA CYS A 73 9.42 -5.68 9.45
C CYS A 73 10.45 -4.55 9.56
N ASN A 74 11.61 -4.82 10.18
CA ASN A 74 12.70 -3.85 10.31
C ASN A 74 13.31 -3.45 8.95
N VAL A 75 13.52 -4.42 8.04
CA VAL A 75 14.04 -4.14 6.69
C VAL A 75 13.13 -3.18 5.94
N TYR A 76 11.82 -3.46 5.93
CA TYR A 76 10.86 -2.58 5.24
C TYR A 76 10.67 -1.25 5.97
N SER A 77 10.66 -1.22 7.30
CA SER A 77 10.62 0.03 8.05
C SER A 77 11.78 0.94 7.70
N TYR A 78 13.00 0.40 7.66
CA TYR A 78 14.19 1.16 7.26
C TYR A 78 14.08 1.69 5.82
N LEU A 79 13.67 0.85 4.87
CA LEU A 79 13.46 1.27 3.48
C LEU A 79 12.43 2.41 3.39
N ILE A 80 11.28 2.25 4.04
CA ILE A 80 10.20 3.23 4.05
C ILE A 80 10.69 4.56 4.62
N GLU A 81 11.44 4.54 5.71
CA GLU A 81 12.03 5.75 6.30
C GLU A 81 12.98 6.47 5.34
N GLN A 82 13.82 5.74 4.60
CA GLN A 82 14.76 6.36 3.65
C GLN A 82 13.99 7.03 2.49
N ILE A 83 13.00 6.32 1.92
CA ILE A 83 12.16 6.87 0.84
C ILE A 83 11.34 8.05 1.34
N PHE A 84 10.74 7.94 2.54
CA PHE A 84 9.99 9.03 3.15
C PHE A 84 10.84 10.28 3.35
N ARG A 85 12.06 10.14 3.87
CA ARG A 85 12.99 11.28 4.04
C ARG A 85 13.29 11.96 2.70
N ASN A 86 13.44 11.20 1.62
CA ASN A 86 13.64 11.75 0.27
C ASN A 86 12.39 12.48 -0.22
N TYR A 87 11.22 11.86 -0.07
CA TYR A 87 9.92 12.45 -0.42
C TYR A 87 9.67 13.75 0.37
N ASP A 88 9.79 13.73 1.71
CA ASP A 88 9.54 14.88 2.59
C ASP A 88 10.51 16.05 2.31
N ARG A 89 11.76 15.74 1.92
CA ARG A 89 12.75 16.77 1.57
C ARG A 89 12.32 17.60 0.37
N ASN A 90 11.58 17.02 -0.56
CA ASN A 90 11.11 17.68 -1.77
C ASN A 90 9.79 18.47 -1.53
N LEU A 91 9.19 18.36 -0.36
CA LEU A 91 8.01 19.15 0.00
C LEU A 91 8.42 20.54 0.50
N PRO A 92 7.66 21.60 0.14
CA PRO A 92 7.93 22.96 0.60
C PRO A 92 7.75 23.12 2.13
N PHE A 93 6.89 22.30 2.73
CA PHE A 93 6.65 22.22 4.17
C PHE A 93 6.81 20.78 4.64
N LYS A 94 7.41 20.59 5.81
CA LYS A 94 7.58 19.25 6.37
C LYS A 94 6.24 18.65 6.76
N SER A 95 6.06 17.37 6.42
CA SER A 95 4.81 16.65 6.68
C SER A 95 4.52 16.39 8.16
N GLY A 96 5.56 16.40 9.00
CA GLY A 96 5.44 16.14 10.45
C GLY A 96 5.17 14.66 10.79
N ILE A 97 5.31 13.74 9.83
CA ILE A 97 5.10 12.30 10.05
C ILE A 97 6.22 11.76 10.93
N GLN A 98 5.85 10.98 11.96
CA GLN A 98 6.77 10.50 12.98
C GLN A 98 6.87 8.98 13.07
N ARG A 99 5.91 8.23 12.49
CA ARG A 99 5.86 6.78 12.64
C ARG A 99 5.25 6.08 11.42
N ILE A 100 5.56 4.81 11.31
CA ILE A 100 4.87 3.86 10.45
C ILE A 100 3.77 3.21 11.31
N ASP A 101 2.52 3.27 10.88
CA ASP A 101 1.41 2.70 11.63
C ASP A 101 1.32 1.18 11.44
N GLU A 102 1.47 0.72 10.20
CA GLU A 102 1.42 -0.70 9.86
C GLU A 102 2.17 -1.00 8.56
N ILE A 103 2.65 -2.21 8.43
CA ILE A 103 3.20 -2.77 7.20
C ILE A 103 2.40 -4.03 6.87
N ASN A 104 1.64 -3.99 5.78
CA ASN A 104 0.82 -5.10 5.33
C ASN A 104 1.37 -5.69 4.03
N VAL A 105 1.55 -7.00 3.99
CA VAL A 105 1.78 -7.74 2.76
C VAL A 105 0.42 -8.12 2.18
N LEU A 106 0.15 -7.70 0.96
CA LEU A 106 -1.09 -8.00 0.25
C LEU A 106 -0.82 -9.04 -0.84
N LYS A 107 -1.65 -10.06 -0.91
CA LYS A 107 -1.64 -11.06 -1.94
C LYS A 107 -2.87 -10.90 -2.82
N TYR A 108 -2.63 -10.73 -4.12
CA TYR A 108 -3.63 -10.72 -5.17
C TYR A 108 -3.50 -12.03 -5.96
N GLU A 109 -4.57 -12.75 -6.10
CA GLU A 109 -4.70 -13.93 -6.97
C GLU A 109 -5.43 -13.52 -8.25
N LYS A 110 -5.54 -14.43 -9.20
CA LYS A 110 -6.25 -14.17 -10.47
C LYS A 110 -7.66 -13.62 -10.21
N ASP A 111 -8.02 -12.57 -10.93
CA ASP A 111 -9.27 -11.80 -10.81
C ASP A 111 -9.44 -10.98 -9.52
N ASP A 112 -8.45 -10.98 -8.61
CA ASP A 112 -8.47 -10.14 -7.44
C ASP A 112 -8.30 -8.66 -7.79
N PHE A 113 -8.96 -7.79 -7.02
CA PHE A 113 -9.00 -6.35 -7.25
C PHE A 113 -9.31 -5.58 -5.96
N TYR A 114 -9.19 -4.27 -6.04
CA TYR A 114 -9.71 -3.37 -5.02
C TYR A 114 -10.33 -2.13 -5.70
N VAL A 115 -11.61 -1.87 -5.47
CA VAL A 115 -12.30 -0.71 -6.05
C VAL A 115 -11.74 0.60 -5.52
N ALA A 116 -12.11 1.72 -6.17
CA ALA A 116 -11.64 3.04 -5.76
C ALA A 116 -12.03 3.36 -4.31
N HIS A 117 -11.01 3.68 -3.50
CA HIS A 117 -11.09 3.99 -2.07
C HIS A 117 -10.04 5.03 -1.69
N THR A 118 -10.07 5.46 -0.44
CA THR A 118 -9.02 6.26 0.20
C THR A 118 -8.57 5.55 1.46
N ASP A 119 -7.30 5.73 1.86
CA ASP A 119 -6.70 5.01 2.99
C ASP A 119 -6.88 5.72 4.34
N SER A 120 -7.23 7.01 4.31
CA SER A 120 -7.41 7.80 5.53
C SER A 120 -8.89 7.94 5.90
N PHE A 121 -9.21 7.62 7.14
CA PHE A 121 -10.54 7.75 7.73
C PHE A 121 -10.47 8.53 9.04
N LEU A 122 -11.59 9.08 9.50
CA LEU A 122 -11.67 9.82 10.77
C LEU A 122 -11.08 9.03 11.96
N THR A 123 -11.26 7.74 11.95
CA THR A 123 -10.86 6.83 13.03
C THR A 123 -9.50 6.18 12.80
N ILE A 124 -8.94 6.27 11.57
CA ILE A 124 -7.57 5.86 11.21
C ILE A 124 -7.00 6.98 10.34
N PRO A 125 -6.51 8.06 10.95
CA PRO A 125 -5.97 9.19 10.20
C PRO A 125 -4.57 8.84 9.71
N ARG A 126 -4.47 8.39 8.46
CA ARG A 126 -3.19 8.19 7.76
C ARG A 126 -2.86 9.44 6.96
N THR A 127 -1.59 9.82 6.97
CA THR A 127 -1.12 10.99 6.21
C THR A 127 -0.60 10.57 4.83
N LEU A 128 0.22 9.51 4.78
CA LEU A 128 0.78 8.97 3.55
C LEU A 128 0.51 7.48 3.45
N SER A 129 0.32 7.02 2.22
CA SER A 129 0.29 5.62 1.83
C SER A 129 1.52 5.30 0.98
N ILE A 130 2.06 4.11 1.19
CA ILE A 130 3.18 3.57 0.43
C ILE A 130 2.78 2.19 -0.09
N VAL A 131 2.90 2.00 -1.39
CA VAL A 131 2.70 0.71 -2.06
C VAL A 131 4.02 0.26 -2.65
N ILE A 132 4.44 -0.97 -2.37
CA ILE A 132 5.64 -1.58 -2.94
C ILE A 132 5.21 -2.83 -3.73
N PHE A 133 5.46 -2.82 -5.04
CA PHE A 133 5.27 -3.99 -5.88
C PHE A 133 6.45 -4.96 -5.70
N LEU A 134 6.16 -6.18 -5.27
CA LEU A 134 7.18 -7.17 -4.98
C LEU A 134 7.54 -8.04 -6.20
N ASN A 135 6.59 -8.23 -7.12
CA ASN A 135 6.75 -8.99 -8.36
C ASN A 135 5.92 -8.35 -9.48
N ASP A 136 6.17 -8.75 -10.71
CA ASP A 136 5.53 -8.25 -11.93
C ASP A 136 5.37 -9.34 -13.00
N ASP A 137 5.41 -10.61 -12.59
CA ASP A 137 5.24 -11.79 -13.44
C ASP A 137 3.76 -12.17 -13.67
N TYR A 138 2.90 -11.15 -13.81
CA TYR A 138 1.46 -11.27 -14.03
C TYR A 138 0.94 -10.10 -14.88
N GLU A 139 -0.31 -10.17 -15.34
CA GLU A 139 -1.00 -9.11 -16.07
C GLU A 139 -2.00 -8.40 -15.17
N GLY A 140 -2.28 -7.12 -15.44
CA GLY A 140 -3.19 -6.30 -14.63
C GLY A 140 -2.56 -5.80 -13.34
N GLY A 141 -3.38 -5.55 -12.32
CA GLY A 141 -2.92 -5.11 -11.00
C GLY A 141 -2.38 -3.67 -10.94
N GLU A 142 -2.65 -2.84 -11.95
CA GLU A 142 -2.23 -1.43 -11.94
C GLU A 142 -2.84 -0.68 -10.75
N LEU A 143 -2.01 0.14 -10.11
CA LEU A 143 -2.47 1.14 -9.14
C LEU A 143 -3.00 2.36 -9.91
N VAL A 144 -4.32 2.59 -9.85
CA VAL A 144 -4.99 3.63 -10.62
C VAL A 144 -5.50 4.72 -9.69
N PHE A 145 -5.13 5.98 -9.96
CA PHE A 145 -5.62 7.15 -9.23
C PHE A 145 -6.80 7.79 -9.98
N HIS A 146 -7.81 8.19 -9.20
CA HIS A 146 -9.06 8.72 -9.71
C HIS A 146 -9.26 10.19 -9.31
N CYS A 147 -9.84 10.98 -10.20
CA CYS A 147 -10.23 12.34 -9.86
C CYS A 147 -11.33 12.32 -8.77
N PRO A 148 -11.16 13.02 -7.64
CA PRO A 148 -12.11 12.97 -6.52
C PRO A 148 -13.48 13.56 -6.87
N ARG A 149 -13.57 14.40 -7.92
CA ARG A 149 -14.84 15.02 -8.38
C ARG A 149 -15.56 14.18 -9.42
N THR A 150 -14.84 13.70 -10.44
CA THR A 150 -15.43 13.01 -11.60
C THR A 150 -15.39 11.50 -11.48
N ARG A 151 -14.58 10.96 -10.57
CA ARG A 151 -14.25 9.53 -10.42
C ARG A 151 -13.53 8.93 -11.63
N GLN A 152 -13.17 9.74 -12.63
CA GLN A 152 -12.44 9.26 -13.79
C GLN A 152 -10.97 9.02 -13.44
N PRO A 153 -10.35 7.97 -13.99
CA PRO A 153 -8.92 7.72 -13.81
C PRO A 153 -8.10 8.85 -14.47
N TYR A 154 -7.03 9.29 -13.81
CA TYR A 154 -6.12 10.29 -14.36
C TYR A 154 -4.65 9.82 -14.36
N MET A 155 -4.33 8.78 -13.62
CA MET A 155 -2.98 8.21 -13.56
C MET A 155 -3.08 6.71 -13.31
N SER A 156 -2.31 5.92 -14.05
CA SER A 156 -2.20 4.47 -13.87
C SER A 156 -0.73 4.10 -13.76
N ILE A 157 -0.38 3.36 -12.71
CA ILE A 157 0.98 2.91 -12.43
C ILE A 157 1.01 1.39 -12.55
N PRO A 158 1.66 0.84 -13.58
CA PRO A 158 1.76 -0.59 -13.76
C PRO A 158 2.66 -1.22 -12.69
N PRO A 159 2.39 -2.48 -12.30
CA PRO A 159 3.30 -3.25 -11.48
C PRO A 159 4.69 -3.32 -12.11
N LYS A 160 5.71 -3.19 -11.26
CA LYS A 160 7.10 -3.48 -11.58
C LYS A 160 7.78 -3.93 -10.29
N SER A 161 8.46 -5.03 -10.34
CA SER A 161 9.21 -5.55 -9.18
C SER A 161 10.13 -4.47 -8.60
N ASN A 162 10.11 -4.30 -7.28
CA ASN A 162 10.82 -3.24 -6.55
C ASN A 162 10.43 -1.80 -6.91
N ARG A 163 9.25 -1.58 -7.49
CA ARG A 163 8.64 -0.25 -7.62
C ARG A 163 7.93 0.12 -6.33
N LEU A 164 8.21 1.33 -5.84
CA LEU A 164 7.54 1.94 -4.70
C LEU A 164 6.80 3.18 -5.14
N VAL A 165 5.55 3.31 -4.72
CA VAL A 165 4.71 4.49 -4.92
C VAL A 165 4.38 5.08 -3.57
N ILE A 166 4.61 6.38 -3.38
CA ILE A 166 4.23 7.13 -2.17
C ILE A 166 3.30 8.27 -2.54
N PHE A 167 2.23 8.45 -1.78
CA PHE A 167 1.19 9.44 -2.03
C PHE A 167 0.41 9.79 -0.76
N PRO A 168 -0.27 10.98 -0.71
CA PRO A 168 -1.14 11.32 0.41
C PRO A 168 -2.36 10.39 0.50
N SER A 169 -2.72 9.99 1.72
CA SER A 169 -3.79 9.01 1.98
C SER A 169 -5.21 9.59 1.97
N ASN A 170 -5.35 10.92 1.86
CA ASN A 170 -6.61 11.62 2.06
C ASN A 170 -7.58 11.53 0.85
N PHE A 171 -8.76 12.16 0.97
CA PHE A 171 -9.84 12.13 -0.01
C PHE A 171 -9.49 12.71 -1.40
N LEU A 172 -8.37 13.42 -1.55
CA LEU A 172 -7.91 13.93 -2.84
C LEU A 172 -7.20 12.87 -3.69
N TYR A 173 -6.86 11.72 -3.09
CA TYR A 173 -6.13 10.63 -3.74
C TYR A 173 -6.89 9.30 -3.70
N PRO A 174 -8.16 9.28 -4.18
CA PRO A 174 -8.85 8.00 -4.32
C PRO A 174 -8.12 7.15 -5.36
N HIS A 175 -7.92 5.89 -5.02
CA HIS A 175 -7.18 4.95 -5.86
C HIS A 175 -7.80 3.56 -5.83
N SER A 176 -7.51 2.78 -6.85
CA SER A 176 -7.95 1.38 -7.00
C SER A 176 -6.78 0.51 -7.44
N VAL A 177 -6.97 -0.81 -7.31
CA VAL A 177 -6.11 -1.81 -7.95
C VAL A 177 -6.96 -2.56 -8.95
N ASN A 178 -6.53 -2.52 -10.21
CA ASN A 178 -7.18 -3.27 -11.29
C ASN A 178 -7.08 -4.78 -11.04
N LYS A 179 -7.92 -5.55 -11.74
CA LYS A 179 -7.83 -7.01 -11.68
C LYS A 179 -6.46 -7.51 -12.10
N VAL A 180 -5.98 -8.49 -11.36
CA VAL A 180 -4.77 -9.26 -11.65
C VAL A 180 -5.10 -10.44 -12.57
#